data_231427bdd6e31e090913cd78254c09e7
#
_entry.id   231427bdd6e31e090913cd78254c09e7
#
_cell.length_a   1.000
_cell.length_b   1.000
_cell.length_c   1.000
_cell.angle_alpha   90.00
_cell.angle_beta   90.00
_cell.angle_gamma   90.00
#
_symmetry.space_group_name_H-M   'P 1'
#
loop_
_entity.id
_entity.type
_entity.pdbx_description
1 polymer ?
#
loop_
_entity_poly.entity_id
_entity_poly.type
_entity_poly.pdbx_seq_one_letter_code
_entity_poly.pdbx_strand_id
1 'polypeptide(L)'
;MENESPILYYVDKEYLKYLHKEDYRVSVKFNNRPFAGIVTLVGDRKYIIPLTSQTTEERKNAGKNKRSSLITTFVTETSGKEISNLLYNNMIPVNEQLITALEIDPETDTYESNEIRYLRKNWETIKKKAEKIFNQRYDIESHNFNFLKKTCCD
;
A
#
# COMPACT_ATOMS: atom_id res chain seq x y z
N MET A 1 19.98 4.82 -2.05
CA MET A 1 19.73 4.75 -2.18
C MET A 1 19.16 4.51 -2.58
N GLU A 2 18.87 4.30 -2.63
CA GLU A 2 18.59 4.13 -3.09
C GLU A 2 17.69 4.22 -3.99
N ASN A 3 17.67 4.24 -4.80
CA ASN A 3 16.86 4.33 -5.99
C ASN A 3 16.36 3.00 -6.45
N GLU A 4 15.85 2.25 -5.51
CA GLU A 4 15.23 1.00 -5.91
C GLU A 4 13.92 1.30 -6.60
N SER A 5 13.75 0.72 -7.79
CA SER A 5 12.46 0.81 -8.46
C SER A 5 11.41 0.07 -7.64
N PRO A 6 10.24 0.65 -7.48
CA PRO A 6 9.20 -0.03 -6.71
C PRO A 6 8.74 -1.31 -7.41
N ILE A 7 8.43 -2.30 -6.60
CA ILE A 7 7.83 -3.55 -7.07
C ILE A 7 6.67 -3.89 -6.15
N LEU A 8 5.98 -4.98 -6.47
CA LEU A 8 4.86 -5.42 -5.66
C LEU A 8 5.30 -6.54 -4.72
N TYR A 9 4.67 -6.60 -3.56
CA TYR A 9 4.98 -7.59 -2.53
C TYR A 9 3.72 -8.23 -2.00
N TYR A 10 3.83 -9.48 -1.57
CA TYR A 10 2.85 -10.10 -0.68
C TYR A 10 3.35 -9.98 0.74
N VAL A 11 2.41 -9.86 1.67
CA VAL A 11 2.73 -9.79 3.10
C VAL A 11 2.36 -11.12 3.75
N ASP A 12 3.16 -11.54 4.72
CA ASP A 12 2.91 -12.77 5.46
C ASP A 12 1.50 -12.78 6.05
N LYS A 13 0.78 -13.87 5.81
CA LYS A 13 -0.63 -13.96 6.20
C LYS A 13 -0.82 -13.94 7.71
N GLU A 14 0.06 -14.61 8.44
CA GLU A 14 -0.06 -14.65 9.89
C GLU A 14 0.21 -13.28 10.49
N TYR A 15 1.12 -12.52 9.89
CA TYR A 15 1.38 -11.17 10.33
C TYR A 15 0.14 -10.28 10.12
N LEU A 16 -0.52 -10.41 8.96
CA LEU A 16 -1.73 -9.64 8.71
C LEU A 16 -2.85 -9.98 9.70
N LYS A 17 -3.00 -11.25 10.02
CA LYS A 17 -3.98 -11.68 11.01
C LYS A 17 -3.66 -11.10 12.38
N TYR A 18 -2.39 -11.10 12.74
CA TYR A 18 -1.95 -10.54 14.00
C TYR A 18 -2.27 -9.05 14.08
N LEU A 19 -1.96 -8.31 13.02
CA LEU A 19 -2.24 -6.88 12.99
C LEU A 19 -3.74 -6.61 13.06
N HIS A 20 -4.53 -7.38 12.32
CA HIS A 20 -5.98 -7.22 12.32
C HIS A 20 -6.57 -7.45 13.71
N LYS A 21 -6.03 -8.41 14.43
CA LYS A 21 -6.49 -8.70 15.78
C LYS A 21 -6.30 -7.51 16.71
N GLU A 22 -5.20 -6.78 16.52
CA GLU A 22 -4.88 -5.63 17.36
C GLU A 22 -5.50 -4.34 16.84
N ASP A 23 -5.71 -4.25 15.53
CA ASP A 23 -6.31 -3.08 14.89
C ASP A 23 -7.17 -3.55 13.73
N TYR A 24 -8.50 -3.53 13.94
CA TYR A 24 -9.45 -4.07 12.96
C TYR A 24 -9.36 -3.37 11.61
N ARG A 25 -8.74 -2.20 11.54
CA ARG A 25 -8.59 -1.46 10.28
C ARG A 25 -7.60 -2.14 9.34
N VAL A 26 -6.73 -3.00 9.87
CA VAL A 26 -5.83 -3.79 9.03
C VAL A 26 -6.66 -4.94 8.44
N SER A 27 -6.77 -4.96 7.12
CA SER A 27 -7.65 -5.92 6.47
C SER A 27 -6.96 -7.25 6.23
N VAL A 28 -7.61 -8.33 6.65
CA VAL A 28 -7.11 -9.67 6.31
C VAL A 28 -7.39 -10.02 4.86
N LYS A 29 -8.23 -9.24 4.18
CA LYS A 29 -8.48 -9.45 2.75
C LYS A 29 -7.23 -9.24 1.92
N PHE A 30 -6.24 -8.55 2.46
CA PHE A 30 -4.98 -8.32 1.74
C PHE A 30 -4.09 -9.54 1.70
N ASN A 31 -4.53 -10.68 2.27
CA ASN A 31 -3.77 -11.93 2.21
C ASN A 31 -3.36 -12.31 0.79
N ASN A 32 -4.24 -12.06 -0.17
CA ASN A 32 -4.02 -12.46 -1.56
C ASN A 32 -3.85 -11.27 -2.49
N ARG A 33 -3.56 -10.10 -1.93
CA ARG A 33 -3.41 -8.90 -2.73
C ARG A 33 -2.02 -8.34 -2.57
N PRO A 34 -1.44 -7.82 -3.66
CA PRO A 34 -0.11 -7.23 -3.55
C PRO A 34 -0.15 -5.87 -2.86
N PHE A 35 0.97 -5.55 -2.24
CA PHE A 35 1.23 -4.23 -1.67
C PHE A 35 2.28 -3.55 -2.54
N ALA A 36 2.16 -2.25 -2.69
CA ALA A 36 3.14 -1.49 -3.44
C ALA A 36 4.39 -1.29 -2.60
N GLY A 37 5.48 -1.22 -3.29
CA GLY A 37 6.80 -0.89 -2.83
C GLY A 37 7.03 -0.58 -1.36
N ILE A 38 8.26 -0.31 -1.04
CA ILE A 38 8.65 -0.01 0.34
C ILE A 38 8.90 1.47 0.46
N VAL A 39 8.32 2.10 1.47
CA VAL A 39 8.66 3.47 1.81
C VAL A 39 9.31 3.48 3.18
N THR A 40 10.36 4.28 3.33
CA THR A 40 11.03 4.44 4.60
C THR A 40 10.50 5.70 5.25
N LEU A 41 9.99 5.55 6.44
CA LEU A 41 9.41 6.66 7.18
C LEU A 41 10.23 6.90 8.45
N VAL A 42 9.59 7.31 9.52
CA VAL A 42 10.27 7.73 10.73
C VAL A 42 11.29 6.71 11.22
N GLY A 43 12.54 7.15 11.44
CA GLY A 43 13.57 6.32 12.09
C GLY A 43 13.96 5.10 11.29
N ASP A 44 13.97 5.20 9.97
CA ASP A 44 14.34 4.09 9.07
C ASP A 44 13.37 2.93 9.10
N ARG A 45 12.20 3.11 9.70
CA ARG A 45 11.19 2.06 9.68
C ARG A 45 10.55 1.98 8.31
N LYS A 46 10.34 0.75 7.84
CA LYS A 46 9.81 0.49 6.51
C LYS A 46 8.32 0.21 6.58
N TYR A 47 7.58 0.77 5.64
CA TYR A 47 6.15 0.57 5.51
C TYR A 47 5.84 0.18 4.08
N ILE A 48 4.74 -0.52 3.88
CA ILE A 48 4.26 -0.79 2.53
C ILE A 48 2.80 -0.33 2.42
N ILE A 49 2.41 -0.05 1.19
CA ILE A 49 1.12 0.55 0.89
C ILE A 49 0.26 -0.48 0.18
N PRO A 50 -0.91 -0.83 0.74
CA PRO A 50 -1.78 -1.81 0.07
C PRO A 50 -2.41 -1.25 -1.19
N LEU A 51 -2.59 -2.13 -2.16
CA LEU A 51 -3.33 -1.85 -3.39
C LEU A 51 -4.64 -2.61 -3.35
N THR A 52 -5.71 -1.97 -3.82
CA THR A 52 -6.98 -2.65 -4.00
C THR A 52 -7.40 -2.53 -5.44
N SER A 53 -7.96 -3.59 -5.98
CA SER A 53 -8.48 -3.59 -7.35
C SER A 53 -9.87 -2.98 -7.44
N GLN A 54 -10.46 -2.59 -6.31
CA GLN A 54 -11.78 -1.97 -6.34
C GLN A 54 -11.65 -0.52 -6.79
N THR A 55 -12.00 -0.26 -8.03
CA THR A 55 -11.89 1.06 -8.64
C THR A 55 -13.05 1.95 -8.24
N THR A 56 -12.94 3.23 -8.66
CA THR A 56 -14.01 4.20 -8.44
C THR A 56 -15.32 3.72 -9.07
N GLU A 57 -15.25 3.16 -10.27
CA GLU A 57 -16.43 2.68 -10.96
C GLU A 57 -17.07 1.51 -10.21
N GLU A 58 -16.24 0.57 -9.75
CA GLU A 58 -16.75 -0.56 -9.00
C GLU A 58 -17.38 -0.13 -7.69
N ARG A 59 -16.78 0.86 -7.02
CA ARG A 59 -17.37 1.38 -5.80
C ARG A 59 -18.71 2.03 -6.06
N LYS A 60 -18.81 2.80 -7.15
CA LYS A 60 -20.07 3.43 -7.54
C LYS A 60 -21.15 2.39 -7.79
N ASN A 61 -20.80 1.32 -8.50
CA ASN A 61 -21.74 0.25 -8.79
C ASN A 61 -22.18 -0.48 -7.54
N ALA A 62 -21.36 -0.45 -6.49
CA ALA A 62 -21.69 -1.07 -5.21
C ALA A 62 -22.36 -0.09 -4.24
N GLY A 63 -22.74 1.10 -4.72
CA GLY A 63 -23.39 2.10 -3.89
C GLY A 63 -22.47 2.84 -2.94
N LYS A 64 -21.16 2.80 -3.20
CA LYS A 64 -20.17 3.44 -2.34
C LYS A 64 -19.63 4.70 -2.98
N ASN A 65 -19.18 5.61 -2.13
CA ASN A 65 -18.59 6.86 -2.60
C ASN A 65 -17.17 6.62 -3.13
N LYS A 66 -16.73 7.54 -4.01
CA LYS A 66 -15.35 7.56 -4.45
C LYS A 66 -14.43 7.79 -3.24
N ARG A 67 -13.28 7.12 -3.23
CA ARG A 67 -12.31 7.32 -2.18
C ARG A 67 -11.74 8.74 -2.28
N SER A 68 -11.38 9.29 -1.12
CA SER A 68 -10.80 10.64 -1.07
C SER A 68 -9.40 10.63 -1.69
N SER A 69 -9.16 11.58 -2.59
CA SER A 69 -7.84 11.73 -3.19
C SER A 69 -6.81 12.22 -2.18
N LEU A 70 -7.25 12.69 -1.02
CA LEU A 70 -6.32 13.12 0.02
C LEU A 70 -5.58 11.94 0.64
N ILE A 71 -6.17 10.74 0.61
CA ILE A 71 -5.59 9.56 1.23
C ILE A 71 -5.48 8.39 0.26
N THR A 72 -5.62 8.65 -1.03
CA THR A 72 -5.63 7.61 -2.06
C THR A 72 -4.89 8.11 -3.28
N THR A 73 -4.18 7.21 -3.95
CA THR A 73 -3.67 7.48 -5.29
C THR A 73 -4.35 6.48 -6.22
N PHE A 74 -4.97 7.01 -7.27
CA PHE A 74 -5.68 6.19 -8.26
C PHE A 74 -4.69 5.77 -9.33
N VAL A 75 -4.39 4.48 -9.37
CA VAL A 75 -3.41 3.92 -10.31
C VAL A 75 -4.10 3.70 -11.64
N THR A 76 -3.49 4.22 -12.70
CA THR A 76 -4.08 4.15 -14.04
C THR A 76 -3.14 3.43 -14.99
N GLU A 77 -3.72 2.78 -15.99
CA GLU A 77 -2.94 2.22 -17.08
C GLU A 77 -2.63 3.30 -18.11
N THR A 78 -1.88 2.93 -19.15
CA THR A 78 -1.41 3.89 -20.15
C THR A 78 -2.55 4.68 -20.79
N SER A 79 -3.71 4.05 -20.97
CA SER A 79 -4.87 4.68 -21.57
C SER A 79 -5.54 5.69 -20.64
N GLY A 80 -5.14 5.75 -19.38
CA GLY A 80 -5.77 6.61 -18.39
C GLY A 80 -6.86 5.94 -17.59
N LYS A 81 -7.17 4.68 -17.91
CA LYS A 81 -8.20 3.95 -17.18
C LYS A 81 -7.69 3.57 -15.79
N GLU A 82 -8.50 3.83 -14.77
CA GLU A 82 -8.18 3.47 -13.40
C GLU A 82 -8.23 1.95 -13.25
N ILE A 83 -7.19 1.37 -12.63
CA ILE A 83 -7.12 -0.09 -12.45
C ILE A 83 -6.98 -0.51 -11.00
N SER A 84 -6.45 0.36 -10.13
CA SER A 84 -6.35 0.04 -8.71
C SER A 84 -6.17 1.32 -7.93
N ASN A 85 -6.21 1.19 -6.60
CA ASN A 85 -6.05 2.33 -5.71
C ASN A 85 -5.01 2.01 -4.64
N LEU A 86 -4.10 2.95 -4.39
CA LEU A 86 -3.18 2.88 -3.27
C LEU A 86 -3.86 3.45 -2.04
N LEU A 87 -3.85 2.70 -0.95
CA LEU A 87 -4.57 3.07 0.27
C LEU A 87 -3.58 3.48 1.36
N TYR A 88 -3.24 4.77 1.38
CA TYR A 88 -2.23 5.26 2.33
C TYR A 88 -2.65 5.11 3.78
N ASN A 89 -3.95 5.18 4.06
CA ASN A 89 -4.44 5.03 5.43
C ASN A 89 -4.23 3.62 5.97
N ASN A 90 -3.93 2.68 5.10
CA ASN A 90 -3.79 1.29 5.47
C ASN A 90 -2.34 0.81 5.36
N MET A 91 -1.39 1.73 5.28
CA MET A 91 0.02 1.37 5.31
C MET A 91 0.33 0.59 6.58
N ILE A 92 1.19 -0.43 6.43
CA ILE A 92 1.59 -1.22 7.57
C ILE A 92 3.10 -1.31 7.66
N PRO A 93 3.64 -1.37 8.88
CA PRO A 93 5.09 -1.54 9.03
C PRO A 93 5.50 -2.96 8.70
N VAL A 94 6.67 -3.10 8.07
CA VAL A 94 7.16 -4.42 7.68
C VAL A 94 8.67 -4.47 7.86
N ASN A 95 9.18 -5.71 7.92
CA ASN A 95 10.60 -5.95 7.69
C ASN A 95 10.71 -6.98 6.57
N GLU A 96 11.92 -7.22 6.13
CA GLU A 96 12.13 -8.04 4.93
C GLU A 96 11.68 -9.48 5.09
N GLN A 97 11.59 -9.96 6.33
CA GLN A 97 11.16 -11.33 6.57
C GLN A 97 9.66 -11.50 6.41
N LEU A 98 8.91 -10.41 6.45
CA LEU A 98 7.45 -10.44 6.39
C LEU A 98 6.90 -10.24 5.00
N ILE A 99 7.74 -9.97 4.02
CA ILE A 99 7.28 -9.66 2.66
C ILE A 99 7.98 -10.56 1.66
N THR A 100 7.27 -10.84 0.55
CA THR A 100 7.79 -11.64 -0.54
C THR A 100 7.54 -10.89 -1.84
N ALA A 101 8.61 -10.69 -2.61
CA ALA A 101 8.48 -10.00 -3.89
C ALA A 101 7.64 -10.82 -4.86
N LEU A 102 6.77 -10.13 -5.60
CA LEU A 102 5.96 -10.74 -6.63
C LEU A 102 6.79 -10.88 -7.88
N GLU A 103 6.84 -12.09 -8.44
CA GLU A 103 7.49 -12.30 -9.73
C GLU A 103 6.46 -12.08 -10.82
N ILE A 104 6.77 -11.19 -11.75
CA ILE A 104 5.81 -10.76 -12.75
C ILE A 104 6.38 -11.00 -14.14
N ASP A 105 5.59 -11.70 -14.96
CA ASP A 105 5.90 -11.92 -16.37
C ASP A 105 5.18 -10.81 -17.16
N PRO A 106 5.91 -9.87 -17.76
CA PRO A 106 5.25 -8.76 -18.46
C PRO A 106 4.32 -9.20 -19.58
N GLU A 107 4.51 -10.39 -20.12
CA GLU A 107 3.68 -10.84 -21.23
C GLU A 107 2.35 -11.41 -20.77
N THR A 108 2.33 -12.06 -19.60
CA THR A 108 1.11 -12.68 -19.10
C THR A 108 0.45 -11.90 -17.95
N ASP A 109 1.26 -11.19 -17.16
CA ASP A 109 0.76 -10.47 -16.00
C ASP A 109 0.59 -8.99 -16.35
N THR A 110 -0.26 -8.71 -17.33
CA THR A 110 -0.40 -7.34 -17.85
C THR A 110 -0.98 -6.37 -16.82
N TYR A 111 -1.87 -6.86 -15.97
CA TYR A 111 -2.47 -6.01 -14.93
C TYR A 111 -1.39 -5.51 -13.97
N GLU A 112 -0.60 -6.44 -13.43
CA GLU A 112 0.45 -6.09 -12.48
C GLU A 112 1.55 -5.26 -13.13
N SER A 113 1.85 -5.55 -14.41
CA SER A 113 2.84 -4.75 -15.14
C SER A 113 2.41 -3.32 -15.30
N ASN A 114 1.12 -3.09 -15.52
CA ASN A 114 0.59 -1.73 -15.61
C ASN A 114 0.66 -1.03 -14.26
N GLU A 115 0.39 -1.74 -13.18
CA GLU A 115 0.52 -1.18 -11.84
C GLU A 115 1.96 -0.76 -11.58
N ILE A 116 2.92 -1.62 -11.88
CA ILE A 116 4.34 -1.33 -11.66
C ILE A 116 4.79 -0.15 -12.49
N ARG A 117 4.32 -0.07 -13.73
CA ARG A 117 4.67 1.07 -14.59
C ARG A 117 4.20 2.38 -13.95
N TYR A 118 2.98 2.40 -13.47
CA TYR A 118 2.46 3.59 -12.80
C TYR A 118 3.29 3.93 -11.55
N LEU A 119 3.60 2.93 -10.75
CA LEU A 119 4.36 3.13 -9.53
C LEU A 119 5.73 3.72 -9.82
N ARG A 120 6.42 3.16 -10.82
CA ARG A 120 7.77 3.64 -11.17
C ARG A 120 7.75 5.07 -11.67
N LYS A 121 6.76 5.38 -12.49
CA LYS A 121 6.65 6.72 -13.04
C LYS A 121 6.37 7.76 -11.97
N ASN A 122 5.60 7.39 -10.95
CA ASN A 122 5.11 8.35 -9.96
C ASN A 122 5.69 8.12 -8.56
N TRP A 123 6.76 7.34 -8.46
CA TRP A 123 7.21 6.87 -7.14
C TRP A 123 7.61 7.99 -6.19
N GLU A 124 8.29 9.02 -6.70
CA GLU A 124 8.68 10.13 -5.83
C GLU A 124 7.48 10.85 -5.26
N THR A 125 6.47 11.07 -6.08
CA THR A 125 5.23 11.69 -5.63
C THR A 125 4.53 10.80 -4.60
N ILE A 126 4.51 9.50 -4.85
CA ILE A 126 3.88 8.54 -3.95
C ILE A 126 4.57 8.53 -2.60
N LYS A 127 5.91 8.52 -2.58
CA LYS A 127 6.65 8.52 -1.33
C LYS A 127 6.38 9.78 -0.52
N LYS A 128 6.36 10.94 -1.18
CA LYS A 128 6.09 12.20 -0.49
C LYS A 128 4.69 12.22 0.10
N LYS A 129 3.72 11.70 -0.65
CA LYS A 129 2.35 11.65 -0.15
C LYS A 129 2.23 10.69 1.03
N ALA A 130 2.90 9.54 0.95
CA ALA A 130 2.90 8.60 2.06
C ALA A 130 3.47 9.23 3.32
N GLU A 131 4.58 9.96 3.18
CA GLU A 131 5.21 10.62 4.31
C GLU A 131 4.29 11.67 4.92
N LYS A 132 3.64 12.46 4.08
CA LYS A 132 2.73 13.49 4.55
C LYS A 132 1.57 12.89 5.34
N ILE A 133 0.97 11.84 4.80
CA ILE A 133 -0.17 11.19 5.46
C ILE A 133 0.28 10.52 6.75
N PHE A 134 1.44 9.87 6.74
CA PHE A 134 1.98 9.25 7.95
C PHE A 134 2.13 10.29 9.06
N ASN A 135 2.71 11.44 8.75
CA ASN A 135 2.94 12.47 9.76
C ASN A 135 1.63 13.00 10.33
N GLN A 136 0.63 13.18 9.48
CA GLN A 136 -0.68 13.63 9.95
C GLN A 136 -1.33 12.61 10.87
N ARG A 137 -1.27 11.34 10.51
CA ARG A 137 -1.87 10.29 11.33
C ARG A 137 -1.11 10.09 12.63
N TYR A 138 0.20 10.27 12.57
CA TYR A 138 1.00 10.16 13.79
C TYR A 138 0.53 11.17 14.83
N ASP A 139 0.21 12.38 14.40
CA ASP A 139 -0.23 13.42 15.30
C ASP A 139 -1.65 13.20 15.82
N ILE A 140 -2.52 12.62 15.00
CA ILE A 140 -3.95 12.51 15.32
C ILE A 140 -4.28 11.18 15.94
N GLU A 141 -3.73 10.10 15.40
CA GLU A 141 -4.03 8.75 15.85
C GLU A 141 -2.77 8.05 16.34
N SER A 142 -1.95 8.79 17.06
CA SER A 142 -0.61 8.32 17.40
C SER A 142 -0.60 7.00 18.17
N HIS A 143 -1.61 6.77 18.99
CA HIS A 143 -1.64 5.58 19.83
C HIS A 143 -1.62 4.29 18.99
N ASN A 144 -2.57 4.15 18.08
CA ASN A 144 -2.65 2.95 17.26
C ASN A 144 -1.50 2.86 16.28
N PHE A 145 -1.14 4.00 15.70
CA PHE A 145 -0.04 4.03 14.74
C PHE A 145 1.28 3.67 15.40
N ASN A 146 1.49 4.15 16.63
CA ASN A 146 2.68 3.79 17.38
C ASN A 146 2.72 2.31 17.70
N PHE A 147 1.56 1.72 17.99
CA PHE A 147 1.49 0.28 18.21
C PHE A 147 1.96 -0.47 16.97
N LEU A 148 1.45 -0.12 15.79
CA LEU A 148 1.83 -0.78 14.56
C LEU A 148 3.32 -0.63 14.27
N LYS A 149 3.88 0.54 14.55
CA LYS A 149 5.32 0.76 14.37
C LYS A 149 6.13 -0.19 15.25
N LYS A 150 5.71 -0.34 16.50
CA LYS A 150 6.44 -1.21 17.43
C LYS A 150 6.30 -2.68 17.05
N THR A 151 5.10 -3.07 16.64
CA THR A 151 4.78 -4.45 16.35
C THR A 151 5.73 -5.06 15.33
N CYS A 152 6.07 -4.30 14.31
CA CYS A 152 6.92 -4.82 13.26
C CYS A 152 8.36 -5.05 13.71
N CYS A 153 8.88 -4.15 14.56
CA CYS A 153 10.32 -4.04 14.75
C CYS A 153 10.80 -4.38 16.14
N ASP A 154 9.91 -4.77 16.99
CA ASP A 154 10.28 -5.25 18.31
C ASP A 154 10.51 -6.75 18.30
#